data_c796933245d94f4d9572cdc77cc69def
#
_entry.id   c796933245d94f4d9572cdc77cc69def
#
_cell.length_a   1.000
_cell.length_b   1.000
_cell.length_c   1.000
_cell.angle_alpha   90.00
_cell.angle_beta   90.00
_cell.angle_gamma   90.00
#
_symmetry.space_group_name_H-M   'P 1'
#
loop_
_entity.id
_entity.type
_entity.pdbx_description
1 polymer ?
#
loop_
_entity_poly.entity_id
_entity_poly.type
_entity_poly.pdbx_seq_one_letter_code
_entity_poly.pdbx_strand_id
1 'polypeptide(L)'
;MVSTHDQRHLLLDDLDHSRATLRVRRTGKPVHSVYLDELTYRLAWQWLAERHRRWPATTSPYLLGTAHTAIDDTQPPVSIQAINKPLRAHGHQAGRLRVDRILNEAQHTDDPLHLVRLFGLSPRTAMKYIHAAHPHRSQSDPIAS
;
A
#
# COMPACT_ATOMS: atom_id res chain seq x y z
N MET A 1 -3.65 1.90 1.91
CA MET A 1 -2.42 1.06 1.96
C MET A 1 -2.21 0.34 0.63
N VAL A 2 -1.00 0.38 0.13
CA VAL A 2 -0.61 -0.23 -1.15
C VAL A 2 -0.67 -1.76 -1.06
N SER A 3 -1.06 -2.45 -2.14
CA SER A 3 -1.07 -3.93 -2.14
C SER A 3 0.34 -4.50 -2.00
N THR A 4 0.46 -5.71 -1.46
CA THR A 4 1.78 -6.34 -1.26
C THR A 4 2.52 -6.54 -2.59
N HIS A 5 1.79 -6.86 -3.66
CA HIS A 5 2.37 -6.97 -4.99
C HIS A 5 2.96 -5.63 -5.47
N ASP A 6 2.23 -4.54 -5.27
CA ASP A 6 2.69 -3.21 -5.66
C ASP A 6 3.84 -2.73 -4.77
N GLN A 7 3.80 -3.06 -3.46
CA GLN A 7 4.85 -2.69 -2.51
C GLN A 7 6.22 -3.23 -2.91
N ARG A 8 6.31 -4.48 -3.36
CA ARG A 8 7.58 -5.09 -3.76
C ARG A 8 8.22 -4.42 -4.98
N HIS A 9 7.43 -3.76 -5.81
CA HIS A 9 7.89 -3.07 -7.02
C HIS A 9 8.12 -1.56 -6.84
N LEU A 10 7.94 -1.04 -5.62
CA LEU A 10 8.23 0.37 -5.33
C LEU A 10 9.71 0.68 -5.55
N LEU A 11 9.95 1.77 -6.26
CA LEU A 11 11.31 2.28 -6.49
C LEU A 11 11.63 3.41 -5.51
N LEU A 12 12.90 3.62 -5.26
CA LEU A 12 13.37 4.77 -4.45
C LEU A 12 12.85 6.10 -5.02
N ASP A 13 12.83 6.24 -6.35
CA ASP A 13 12.38 7.44 -7.04
C ASP A 13 10.86 7.66 -6.97
N ASP A 14 10.09 6.67 -6.54
CA ASP A 14 8.65 6.80 -6.38
C ASP A 14 8.26 7.56 -5.11
N LEU A 15 9.18 7.68 -4.16
CA LEU A 15 8.98 8.44 -2.92
C LEU A 15 9.36 9.90 -3.13
N ASP A 16 8.40 10.80 -3.06
CA ASP A 16 8.60 12.24 -3.12
C ASP A 16 8.59 12.83 -1.71
N HIS A 17 9.78 13.21 -1.25
CA HIS A 17 9.98 13.77 0.09
C HIS A 17 9.34 15.15 0.27
N SER A 18 9.37 15.98 -0.76
CA SER A 18 8.88 17.35 -0.66
C SER A 18 7.34 17.41 -0.57
N ARG A 19 6.68 16.43 -1.17
CA ARG A 19 5.22 16.33 -1.20
C ARG A 19 4.63 15.29 -0.25
N ALA A 20 5.49 14.51 0.40
CA ALA A 20 5.09 13.36 1.22
C ALA A 20 4.14 12.41 0.45
N THR A 21 4.50 12.10 -0.79
CA THR A 21 3.72 11.22 -1.67
C THR A 21 4.55 10.04 -2.15
N LEU A 22 3.86 8.96 -2.47
CA LEU A 22 4.42 7.75 -3.05
C LEU A 22 3.66 7.42 -4.33
N ARG A 23 4.39 7.29 -5.44
CA ARG A 23 3.80 6.85 -6.71
C ARG A 23 3.71 5.34 -6.75
N VAL A 24 2.51 4.85 -7.06
CA VAL A 24 2.25 3.42 -7.23
C VAL A 24 1.96 3.14 -8.68
N ARG A 25 2.79 2.31 -9.30
CA ARG A 25 2.65 1.88 -10.69
C ARG A 25 2.06 0.48 -10.72
N ARG A 26 1.02 0.31 -11.53
CA ARG A 26 0.36 -0.97 -11.74
C ARG A 26 0.22 -1.24 -13.22
N THR A 27 0.51 -2.47 -13.65
CA THR A 27 0.39 -2.88 -15.03
C THR A 27 -1.01 -2.62 -15.58
N GLY A 28 -1.09 -1.91 -16.72
CA GLY A 28 -2.36 -1.61 -17.39
C GLY A 28 -3.25 -0.58 -16.69
N LYS A 29 -2.74 0.11 -15.65
CA LYS A 29 -3.48 1.15 -14.92
C LYS A 29 -2.67 2.44 -14.85
N PRO A 30 -3.34 3.61 -14.71
CA PRO A 30 -2.65 4.87 -14.49
C PRO A 30 -1.81 4.85 -13.22
N VAL A 31 -0.74 5.62 -13.20
CA VAL A 31 0.05 5.87 -11.99
C VAL A 31 -0.83 6.53 -10.94
N HIS A 32 -0.82 5.99 -9.74
CA HIS A 32 -1.57 6.50 -8.60
C HIS A 32 -0.62 7.07 -7.56
N SER A 33 -0.86 8.29 -7.11
CA SER A 33 -0.10 8.92 -6.02
C SER A 33 -0.86 8.80 -4.71
N VAL A 34 -0.17 8.27 -3.71
CA VAL A 34 -0.70 8.10 -2.35
C VAL A 34 -0.04 9.12 -1.44
N TYR A 35 -0.83 9.89 -0.70
CA TYR A 35 -0.31 10.75 0.36
C TYR A 35 0.10 9.91 1.55
N LEU A 36 1.27 10.20 2.09
CA LEU A 36 1.76 9.55 3.31
C LEU A 36 1.31 10.37 4.52
N ASP A 37 0.70 9.69 5.49
CA ASP A 37 0.48 10.29 6.80
C ASP A 37 1.81 10.54 7.51
N GLU A 38 1.79 11.32 8.59
CA GLU A 38 3.01 11.70 9.31
C GLU A 38 3.80 10.49 9.81
N LEU A 39 3.12 9.48 10.34
CA LEU A 39 3.78 8.27 10.84
C LEU A 39 4.45 7.49 9.70
N THR A 40 3.73 7.24 8.61
CA THR A 40 4.26 6.51 7.46
C THR A 40 5.43 7.27 6.82
N TYR A 41 5.32 8.58 6.70
CA TYR A 41 6.39 9.43 6.21
C TYR A 41 7.66 9.30 7.08
N ARG A 42 7.50 9.38 8.40
CA ARG A 42 8.60 9.23 9.36
C ARG A 42 9.25 7.85 9.27
N LEU A 43 8.46 6.79 9.18
CA LEU A 43 8.94 5.42 9.04
C LEU A 43 9.67 5.22 7.72
N ALA A 44 9.20 5.81 6.63
CA ALA A 44 9.88 5.77 5.33
C ALA A 44 11.28 6.43 5.40
N TRP A 45 11.40 7.57 6.06
CA TRP A 45 12.68 8.23 6.29
C TRP A 45 13.63 7.39 7.14
N GLN A 46 13.14 6.81 8.22
CA GLN A 46 13.92 5.91 9.08
C GLN A 46 14.41 4.70 8.30
N TRP A 47 13.55 4.13 7.46
CA TRP A 47 13.93 3.02 6.60
C TRP A 47 15.01 3.42 5.58
N LEU A 48 14.89 4.54 4.93
CA LEU A 48 15.90 5.02 3.98
C LEU A 48 17.26 5.23 4.66
N ALA A 49 17.28 5.80 5.85
CA ALA A 49 18.51 5.95 6.63
C ALA A 49 19.11 4.59 7.00
N GLU A 50 18.29 3.65 7.46
CA GLU A 50 18.72 2.30 7.81
C GLU A 50 19.21 1.52 6.58
N ARG A 51 18.52 1.63 5.46
CA ARG A 51 18.91 1.04 4.18
C ARG A 51 20.27 1.54 3.73
N HIS A 52 20.50 2.83 3.79
CA HIS A 52 21.79 3.44 3.47
C HIS A 52 22.90 3.02 4.44
N ARG A 53 22.59 2.91 5.72
CA ARG A 53 23.52 2.43 6.73
C ARG A 53 23.93 0.98 6.50
N ARG A 54 22.98 0.12 6.17
CA ARG A 54 23.25 -1.33 5.95
C ARG A 54 23.97 -1.57 4.63
N TRP A 55 23.58 -0.88 3.59
CA TRP A 55 24.04 -1.11 2.22
C TRP A 55 24.42 0.19 1.51
N PRO A 56 25.48 0.88 1.97
CA PRO A 56 25.82 2.20 1.44
C PRO A 56 26.22 2.20 -0.03
N ALA A 57 26.68 1.06 -0.55
CA ALA A 57 27.12 0.88 -1.94
C ALA A 57 26.11 0.17 -2.83
N THR A 58 24.89 -0.08 -2.35
CA THR A 58 23.87 -0.76 -3.17
C THR A 58 23.43 0.08 -4.35
N THR A 59 23.29 -0.57 -5.51
CA THR A 59 22.73 0.00 -6.74
C THR A 59 21.29 -0.44 -6.98
N SER A 60 20.72 -1.25 -6.06
CA SER A 60 19.34 -1.69 -6.18
C SER A 60 18.36 -0.51 -6.22
N PRO A 61 17.50 -0.41 -7.23
CA PRO A 61 16.56 0.70 -7.37
C PRO A 61 15.33 0.58 -6.46
N TYR A 62 15.11 -0.59 -5.85
CA TYR A 62 13.91 -0.88 -5.08
C TYR A 62 13.95 -0.26 -3.70
N LEU A 63 12.81 0.30 -3.29
CA LEU A 63 12.63 0.89 -1.96
C LEU A 63 12.78 -0.18 -0.86
N LEU A 64 12.12 -1.31 -1.03
CA LEU A 64 12.21 -2.45 -0.12
C LEU A 64 13.30 -3.41 -0.60
N GLY A 65 14.15 -3.83 0.31
CA GLY A 65 15.27 -4.71 -0.01
C GLY A 65 15.65 -5.61 1.15
N THR A 66 16.38 -6.66 0.80
CA THR A 66 17.06 -7.56 1.73
C THR A 66 18.56 -7.51 1.43
N ALA A 67 19.38 -8.13 2.28
CA ALA A 67 20.81 -8.26 2.01
C ALA A 67 21.09 -8.91 0.64
N HIS A 68 20.24 -9.83 0.23
CA HIS A 68 20.36 -10.53 -1.06
C HIS A 68 20.14 -9.60 -2.26
N THR A 69 19.07 -8.80 -2.22
CA THR A 69 18.74 -7.86 -3.30
C THR A 69 19.65 -6.62 -3.30
N ALA A 70 20.26 -6.30 -2.19
CA ALA A 70 21.17 -5.16 -2.08
C ALA A 70 22.55 -5.41 -2.70
N ILE A 71 22.98 -6.66 -2.78
CA ILE A 71 24.30 -7.04 -3.32
C ILE A 71 24.30 -7.08 -4.84
N ASP A 72 23.19 -7.48 -5.43
CA ASP A 72 23.05 -7.72 -6.86
C ASP A 72 21.85 -6.99 -7.42
N ASP A 73 22.09 -5.97 -8.24
CA ASP A 73 21.05 -5.13 -8.85
C ASP A 73 20.28 -5.83 -9.99
N THR A 74 20.76 -7.01 -10.42
CA THR A 74 20.03 -7.87 -11.36
C THR A 74 18.96 -8.72 -10.70
N GLN A 75 18.94 -8.77 -9.36
CA GLN A 75 17.96 -9.53 -8.63
C GLN A 75 16.54 -8.94 -8.79
N PRO A 76 15.51 -9.80 -8.85
CA PRO A 76 14.13 -9.35 -8.86
C PRO A 76 13.79 -8.64 -7.54
N PRO A 77 12.65 -7.91 -7.50
CA PRO A 77 12.17 -7.33 -6.25
C PRO A 77 12.01 -8.38 -5.15
N VAL A 78 12.05 -7.93 -3.88
CA VAL A 78 11.80 -8.83 -2.74
C VAL A 78 10.52 -9.64 -2.93
N SER A 79 10.52 -10.88 -2.47
CA SER A 79 9.35 -11.74 -2.55
C SER A 79 8.24 -11.28 -1.60
N ILE A 80 7.00 -11.69 -1.90
CA ILE A 80 5.85 -11.48 -1.01
C ILE A 80 6.10 -12.14 0.35
N GLN A 81 6.75 -13.31 0.34
CA GLN A 81 7.12 -14.02 1.57
C GLN A 81 8.10 -13.22 2.42
N ALA A 82 9.09 -12.55 1.81
CA ALA A 82 10.04 -11.71 2.53
C ALA A 82 9.36 -10.50 3.19
N ILE A 83 8.37 -9.88 2.53
CA ILE A 83 7.58 -8.79 3.11
C ILE A 83 6.74 -9.28 4.29
N ASN A 84 6.13 -10.45 4.17
CA ASN A 84 5.24 -11.00 5.20
C ASN A 84 5.98 -11.64 6.38
N LYS A 85 7.25 -12.01 6.23
CA LYS A 85 8.01 -12.71 7.27
C LYS A 85 7.97 -12.01 8.63
N PRO A 86 8.31 -10.71 8.76
CA PRO A 86 8.24 -10.03 10.05
C PRO A 86 6.81 -9.90 10.57
N LEU A 87 5.82 -9.78 9.68
CA LEU A 87 4.42 -9.68 10.07
C LEU A 87 3.87 -11.02 10.61
N ARG A 88 4.29 -12.14 10.02
CA ARG A 88 3.91 -13.48 10.50
C ARG A 88 4.39 -13.76 11.93
N ALA A 89 5.55 -13.25 12.29
CA ALA A 89 6.07 -13.38 13.66
C ALA A 89 5.11 -12.76 14.70
N HIS A 90 4.26 -11.81 14.28
CA HIS A 90 3.24 -11.17 15.10
C HIS A 90 1.81 -11.60 14.73
N GLY A 91 1.64 -12.67 13.95
CA GLY A 91 0.32 -13.18 13.55
C GLY A 91 -0.38 -12.36 12.47
N HIS A 92 0.34 -11.54 11.71
CA HIS A 92 -0.23 -10.66 10.69
C HIS A 92 0.20 -11.03 9.28
N GLN A 93 -0.57 -10.57 8.31
CA GLN A 93 -0.24 -10.60 6.88
C GLN A 93 -0.52 -9.22 6.28
N ALA A 94 0.37 -8.74 5.40
CA ALA A 94 0.24 -7.41 4.82
C ALA A 94 -1.08 -7.20 4.06
N GLY A 95 -1.51 -8.20 3.28
CA GLY A 95 -2.78 -8.14 2.55
C GLY A 95 -3.99 -8.01 3.48
N ARG A 96 -3.98 -8.70 4.61
CA ARG A 96 -5.04 -8.63 5.60
C ARG A 96 -5.08 -7.28 6.32
N LEU A 97 -3.93 -6.76 6.69
CA LEU A 97 -3.83 -5.41 7.27
C LEU A 97 -4.39 -4.35 6.31
N ARG A 98 -4.13 -4.51 5.02
CA ARG A 98 -4.69 -3.62 3.99
C ARG A 98 -6.22 -3.68 3.95
N VAL A 99 -6.80 -4.88 3.95
CA VAL A 99 -8.26 -5.07 3.98
C VAL A 99 -8.86 -4.44 5.23
N ASP A 100 -8.28 -4.68 6.38
CA ASP A 100 -8.74 -4.13 7.65
C ASP A 100 -8.69 -2.59 7.64
N ARG A 101 -7.64 -2.01 7.07
CA ARG A 101 -7.50 -0.56 6.94
C ARG A 101 -8.56 0.04 6.01
N ILE A 102 -8.85 -0.60 4.89
CA ILE A 102 -9.88 -0.15 3.95
C ILE A 102 -11.27 -0.25 4.58
N LEU A 103 -11.57 -1.35 5.28
CA LEU A 103 -12.84 -1.52 5.99
C LEU A 103 -13.02 -0.48 7.08
N ASN A 104 -11.98 -0.20 7.85
CA ASN A 104 -12.00 0.84 8.88
C ASN A 104 -12.34 2.21 8.27
N GLU A 105 -11.68 2.56 7.16
CA GLU A 105 -11.96 3.83 6.47
C GLU A 105 -13.38 3.87 5.90
N ALA A 106 -13.85 2.76 5.34
CA ALA A 106 -15.21 2.64 4.80
C ALA A 106 -16.30 2.82 5.86
N GLN A 107 -16.01 2.51 7.13
CA GLN A 107 -16.95 2.75 8.23
C GLN A 107 -17.17 4.25 8.50
N HIS A 108 -16.21 5.10 8.14
CA HIS A 108 -16.21 6.53 8.37
C HIS A 108 -16.62 7.36 7.15
N THR A 109 -16.88 6.72 6.03
CA THR A 109 -17.32 7.37 4.79
C THR A 109 -18.36 6.53 4.07
N ASP A 110 -19.26 7.19 3.34
CA ASP A 110 -20.18 6.57 2.39
C ASP A 110 -19.85 6.93 0.93
N ASP A 111 -18.78 7.68 0.72
CA ASP A 111 -18.31 8.07 -0.61
C ASP A 111 -17.28 7.06 -1.13
N PRO A 112 -17.62 6.25 -2.16
CA PRO A 112 -16.69 5.31 -2.75
C PRO A 112 -15.48 5.99 -3.41
N LEU A 113 -15.62 7.21 -3.90
CA LEU A 113 -14.52 7.96 -4.51
C LEU A 113 -13.42 8.29 -3.50
N HIS A 114 -13.78 8.48 -2.24
CA HIS A 114 -12.79 8.65 -1.16
C HIS A 114 -11.88 7.43 -1.05
N LEU A 115 -12.43 6.23 -1.08
CA LEU A 115 -11.66 4.98 -1.04
C LEU A 115 -10.84 4.78 -2.33
N VAL A 116 -11.39 5.15 -3.48
CA VAL A 116 -10.66 5.10 -4.75
C VAL A 116 -9.41 5.97 -4.69
N ARG A 117 -9.53 7.19 -4.19
CA ARG A 117 -8.42 8.15 -4.08
C ARG A 117 -7.39 7.72 -3.04
N LEU A 118 -7.86 7.25 -1.89
CA LEU A 118 -6.97 6.92 -0.77
C LEU A 118 -6.20 5.61 -0.97
N PHE A 119 -6.84 4.60 -1.55
CA PHE A 119 -6.26 3.25 -1.69
C PHE A 119 -6.02 2.81 -3.13
N GLY A 120 -6.38 3.62 -4.11
CA GLY A 120 -6.24 3.26 -5.52
C GLY A 120 -7.14 2.10 -5.95
N LEU A 121 -8.30 1.94 -5.31
CA LEU A 121 -9.27 0.92 -5.67
C LEU A 121 -10.02 1.27 -6.96
N SER A 122 -10.53 0.25 -7.66
CA SER A 122 -11.54 0.48 -8.68
C SER A 122 -12.85 0.96 -8.02
N PRO A 123 -13.68 1.76 -8.71
CA PRO A 123 -14.98 2.16 -8.17
C PRO A 123 -15.85 0.99 -7.72
N ARG A 124 -15.84 -0.10 -8.49
CA ARG A 124 -16.58 -1.31 -8.16
C ARG A 124 -16.11 -1.95 -6.85
N THR A 125 -14.80 -2.05 -6.65
CA THR A 125 -14.23 -2.58 -5.41
C THR A 125 -14.51 -1.65 -4.23
N ALA A 126 -14.39 -0.34 -4.40
CA ALA A 126 -14.72 0.64 -3.38
C ALA A 126 -16.18 0.50 -2.92
N MET A 127 -17.12 0.34 -3.85
CA MET A 127 -18.54 0.10 -3.54
C MET A 127 -18.75 -1.16 -2.71
N LYS A 128 -18.03 -2.24 -2.99
CA LYS A 128 -18.11 -3.47 -2.17
C LYS A 128 -17.72 -3.21 -0.72
N TYR A 129 -16.67 -2.44 -0.48
CA TYR A 129 -16.24 -2.08 0.87
C TYR A 129 -17.27 -1.19 1.57
N ILE A 130 -17.85 -0.21 0.87
CA ILE A 130 -18.90 0.65 1.42
C ILE A 130 -20.13 -0.18 1.82
N HIS A 131 -20.58 -1.11 0.98
CA HIS A 131 -21.71 -1.99 1.29
C HIS A 131 -21.41 -2.90 2.48
N ALA A 132 -20.20 -3.44 2.56
CA ALA A 132 -19.79 -4.29 3.68
C ALA A 132 -19.74 -3.51 4.99
N ALA A 133 -19.32 -2.24 4.96
CA ALA A 133 -19.25 -1.36 6.13
C ALA A 133 -20.62 -0.83 6.59
N HIS A 134 -21.59 -0.75 5.68
CA HIS A 134 -22.92 -0.20 5.92
C HIS A 134 -24.05 -1.16 5.49
N PRO A 135 -24.15 -2.36 6.09
CA PRO A 135 -25.08 -3.39 5.64
C PRO A 135 -26.55 -2.98 5.74
N HIS A 136 -26.89 -2.10 6.69
CA HIS A 136 -28.27 -1.66 6.89
C HIS A 136 -28.79 -0.71 5.81
N ARG A 137 -27.93 -0.03 5.07
CA ARG A 137 -28.32 0.86 3.98
C ARG A 137 -28.71 0.09 2.72
N SER A 138 -28.14 -1.10 2.51
CA SER A 138 -28.47 -1.94 1.36
C SER A 138 -29.87 -2.56 1.44
N GLN A 139 -30.52 -2.52 2.60
CA GLN A 139 -31.87 -3.04 2.81
C GLN A 139 -32.95 -1.95 2.74
N SER A 140 -32.56 -0.70 2.53
CA SER A 140 -33.47 0.45 2.62
C SER A 140 -33.93 1.00 1.27
N ASP A 141 -33.65 0.31 0.17
CA ASP A 141 -34.35 0.56 -1.08
C ASP A 141 -35.65 -0.27 -1.10
N PRO A 142 -36.77 0.29 -0.64
CA PRO A 142 -38.04 -0.33 -0.98
C PRO A 142 -38.15 -0.24 -2.49
N ILE A 143 -38.25 -1.35 -3.15
CA ILE A 143 -38.67 -1.40 -4.53
C ILE A 143 -39.99 -0.61 -4.58
N ALA A 144 -39.88 0.62 -5.03
CA ALA A 144 -41.04 1.39 -5.37
C ALA A 144 -41.64 0.71 -6.60
N SER A 145 -42.64 -0.10 -6.35
CA SER A 145 -43.46 -0.66 -7.40
C SER A 145 -44.26 0.41 -8.08
#